data_1c66899dde5194c109247fd74ad5a38e
#
_entry.id   1c66899dde5194c109247fd74ad5a38e
#
_cell.length_a   1.000
_cell.length_b   1.000
_cell.length_c   1.000
_cell.angle_alpha   90.00
_cell.angle_beta   90.00
_cell.angle_gamma   90.00
#
_symmetry.space_group_name_H-M   'P 1'
#
loop_
_entity.id
_entity.type
_entity.pdbx_description
1 polymer ?
#
loop_
_entity_poly.entity_id
_entity_poly.type
_entity_poly.pdbx_seq_one_letter_code
_entity_poly.pdbx_strand_id
1 'polypeptide(L)'
;MDNIPLSVLFLSLFILLLLSAFFSGSETGLMTLNRYRLRHLAEQGKHPGARRARQLLQRPDRLIGLILLGNNFVNVLASMLTTLIALRIAGEAGMAIAAGLLTLVILVFSEVTPKTLAALHPERIAFPAAFIYIPLLKLFYPLVWVVNVIANAILRHLLGVSPEEGASDALSTEELRTVVMEAGAMIPKRHQEMLLNLMDLEKVTVEDIMVPRNEIAGIDIEDDWGTISRTLTDSQHTRLPLYRESIDNVIGILHMRDVLPLLYRDELDHGGLEKVVREPLFIPEITSLNRQLLNFQRAKRRTGFVVDEYGDIQGLVTVADILEEIVGEFTSDPAAHFEDIVPQDDGTCLLYTSDA
;
A
#
# COMPACT_ATOMS: atom_id res chain seq x y z
N MET A 1 46.67 -41.91 -5.29
CA MET A 1 45.41 -41.36 -5.89
C MET A 1 45.17 -41.86 -7.32
N ASP A 2 45.98 -42.79 -7.82
CA ASP A 2 45.92 -43.22 -9.23
C ASP A 2 44.85 -44.28 -9.53
N ASN A 3 44.15 -44.80 -8.58
CA ASN A 3 43.18 -45.90 -8.70
C ASN A 3 41.72 -45.48 -8.97
N ILE A 4 41.39 -44.18 -9.02
CA ILE A 4 40.02 -43.76 -9.29
C ILE A 4 39.83 -43.62 -10.82
N PRO A 5 38.87 -44.34 -11.43
CA PRO A 5 38.62 -44.22 -12.87
C PRO A 5 38.20 -42.81 -13.26
N LEU A 6 38.65 -42.31 -14.41
CA LEU A 6 38.28 -40.97 -14.94
C LEU A 6 36.77 -40.79 -15.06
N SER A 7 36.03 -41.84 -15.37
CA SER A 7 34.56 -41.81 -15.43
C SER A 7 33.91 -41.42 -14.10
N VAL A 8 34.45 -41.86 -12.98
CA VAL A 8 33.96 -41.51 -11.63
C VAL A 8 34.24 -40.03 -11.32
N LEU A 9 35.41 -39.52 -11.74
CA LEU A 9 35.77 -38.10 -11.55
C LEU A 9 34.83 -37.19 -12.37
N PHE A 10 34.56 -37.54 -13.65
CA PHE A 10 33.60 -36.77 -14.46
C PHE A 10 32.18 -36.85 -13.93
N LEU A 11 31.71 -38.02 -13.49
CA LEU A 11 30.41 -38.19 -12.88
C LEU A 11 30.28 -37.31 -11.58
N SER A 12 31.32 -37.35 -10.74
CA SER A 12 31.35 -36.54 -9.52
C SER A 12 31.33 -35.03 -9.84
N LEU A 13 32.11 -34.61 -10.85
CA LEU A 13 32.07 -33.21 -11.31
C LEU A 13 30.68 -32.80 -11.81
N PHE A 14 30.05 -33.67 -12.61
CA PHE A 14 28.69 -33.40 -13.09
C PHE A 14 27.68 -33.26 -11.95
N ILE A 15 27.76 -34.12 -10.94
CA ILE A 15 26.89 -34.03 -9.74
C ILE A 15 27.15 -32.70 -9.00
N LEU A 16 28.43 -32.30 -8.84
CA LEU A 16 28.75 -31.02 -8.19
C LEU A 16 28.21 -29.82 -9.01
N LEU A 17 28.27 -29.83 -10.30
CA LEU A 17 27.69 -28.79 -11.16
C LEU A 17 26.17 -28.71 -11.01
N LEU A 18 25.49 -29.86 -10.92
CA LEU A 18 24.03 -29.88 -10.65
C LEU A 18 23.69 -29.34 -9.26
N LEU A 19 24.50 -29.68 -8.24
CA LEU A 19 24.32 -29.13 -6.89
C LEU A 19 24.56 -27.63 -6.86
N SER A 20 25.58 -27.13 -7.53
CA SER A 20 25.82 -25.68 -7.66
C SER A 20 24.65 -24.99 -8.35
N ALA A 21 24.12 -25.53 -9.45
CA ALA A 21 22.95 -25.03 -10.14
C ALA A 21 21.70 -25.01 -9.21
N PHE A 22 21.52 -26.04 -8.39
CA PHE A 22 20.45 -26.11 -7.41
C PHE A 22 20.58 -25.00 -6.37
N PHE A 23 21.76 -24.82 -5.74
CA PHE A 23 21.98 -23.75 -4.76
C PHE A 23 21.76 -22.38 -5.37
N SER A 24 22.35 -22.10 -6.54
CA SER A 24 22.25 -20.82 -7.22
C SER A 24 20.83 -20.48 -7.67
N GLY A 25 20.12 -21.43 -8.28
CA GLY A 25 18.73 -21.24 -8.71
C GLY A 25 17.76 -21.11 -7.55
N SER A 26 17.94 -21.90 -6.48
CA SER A 26 17.06 -21.85 -5.32
C SER A 26 17.25 -20.57 -4.49
N GLU A 27 18.47 -20.00 -4.43
CA GLU A 27 18.74 -18.69 -3.85
C GLU A 27 17.86 -17.63 -4.53
N THR A 28 18.00 -17.50 -5.85
CA THR A 28 17.21 -16.54 -6.63
C THR A 28 15.72 -16.80 -6.49
N GLY A 29 15.29 -18.07 -6.62
CA GLY A 29 13.89 -18.42 -6.54
C GLY A 29 13.26 -18.07 -5.19
N LEU A 30 13.95 -18.30 -4.06
CA LEU A 30 13.45 -17.96 -2.73
C LEU A 30 13.43 -16.45 -2.48
N MET A 31 14.43 -15.72 -2.98
CA MET A 31 14.52 -14.26 -2.77
C MET A 31 13.57 -13.46 -3.66
N THR A 32 13.23 -13.96 -4.85
CA THR A 32 12.29 -13.30 -5.78
C THR A 32 10.82 -13.66 -5.53
N LEU A 33 10.51 -14.53 -4.56
CA LEU A 33 9.13 -14.85 -4.21
C LEU A 33 8.37 -13.62 -3.74
N ASN A 34 7.21 -13.37 -4.35
CA ASN A 34 6.28 -12.35 -3.87
C ASN A 34 5.75 -12.74 -2.48
N ARG A 35 6.11 -11.96 -1.45
CA ARG A 35 5.79 -12.25 -0.04
C ARG A 35 4.29 -12.31 0.23
N TYR A 36 3.48 -11.46 -0.44
CA TYR A 36 2.01 -11.44 -0.28
C TYR A 36 1.38 -12.70 -0.84
N ARG A 37 1.77 -13.08 -2.06
CA ARG A 37 1.30 -14.30 -2.71
C ARG A 37 1.72 -15.56 -1.95
N LEU A 38 2.96 -15.57 -1.43
CA LEU A 38 3.46 -16.66 -0.59
C LEU A 38 2.64 -16.80 0.70
N ARG A 39 2.34 -15.67 1.36
CA ARG A 39 1.50 -15.65 2.57
C ARG A 39 0.11 -16.19 2.28
N HIS A 40 -0.53 -15.73 1.22
CA HIS A 40 -1.84 -16.18 0.80
C HIS A 40 -1.89 -17.69 0.51
N LEU A 41 -0.91 -18.21 -0.26
CA LEU A 41 -0.82 -19.65 -0.56
C LEU A 41 -0.53 -20.52 0.69
N ALA A 42 0.24 -19.98 1.64
CA ALA A 42 0.56 -20.66 2.89
C ALA A 42 -0.66 -20.72 3.83
N GLU A 43 -1.48 -19.67 3.88
CA GLU A 43 -2.69 -19.57 4.73
C GLU A 43 -3.84 -20.40 4.19
N GLN A 44 -4.02 -20.51 2.88
CA GLN A 44 -5.04 -21.37 2.27
C GLN A 44 -4.78 -22.87 2.48
N GLY A 45 -3.63 -23.26 3.00
CA GLY A 45 -3.30 -24.66 3.30
C GLY A 45 -3.10 -25.58 2.09
N LYS A 46 -3.27 -25.07 0.86
CA LYS A 46 -3.24 -25.87 -0.39
C LYS A 46 -1.84 -26.28 -0.86
N HIS A 47 -0.79 -25.56 -0.39
CA HIS A 47 0.58 -25.79 -0.85
C HIS A 47 1.57 -25.99 0.31
N PRO A 48 1.94 -27.25 0.63
CA PRO A 48 2.90 -27.51 1.71
C PRO A 48 4.28 -26.91 1.46
N GLY A 49 4.71 -26.74 0.19
CA GLY A 49 5.93 -26.04 -0.19
C GLY A 49 5.92 -24.55 0.16
N ALA A 50 4.79 -23.87 -0.04
CA ALA A 50 4.64 -22.46 0.30
C ALA A 50 4.76 -22.22 1.81
N ARG A 51 4.16 -23.09 2.64
CA ARG A 51 4.30 -23.00 4.10
C ARG A 51 5.75 -23.15 4.56
N ARG A 52 6.51 -24.08 3.96
CA ARG A 52 7.93 -24.28 4.26
C ARG A 52 8.80 -23.13 3.77
N ALA A 53 8.55 -22.63 2.56
CA ALA A 53 9.26 -21.46 2.05
C ALA A 53 9.02 -20.23 2.93
N ARG A 54 7.78 -20.00 3.39
CA ARG A 54 7.47 -18.93 4.36
C ARG A 54 8.24 -19.10 5.67
N GLN A 55 8.32 -20.30 6.20
CA GLN A 55 9.08 -20.58 7.44
C GLN A 55 10.58 -20.27 7.27
N LEU A 56 11.18 -20.61 6.12
CA LEU A 56 12.57 -20.30 5.81
C LEU A 56 12.82 -18.79 5.69
N LEU A 57 11.88 -18.09 5.02
CA LEU A 57 11.97 -16.64 4.77
C LEU A 57 11.68 -15.78 6.01
N GLN A 58 11.23 -16.37 7.13
CA GLN A 58 11.17 -15.67 8.43
C GLN A 58 12.56 -15.30 8.97
N ARG A 59 13.62 -16.01 8.56
CA ARG A 59 15.01 -15.75 8.92
C ARG A 59 15.91 -15.85 7.69
N PRO A 60 15.82 -14.84 6.80
CA PRO A 60 16.52 -14.85 5.52
C PRO A 60 18.05 -14.90 5.70
N ASP A 61 18.57 -14.27 6.73
CA ASP A 61 19.98 -14.27 7.11
C ASP A 61 20.56 -15.69 7.22
N ARG A 62 19.85 -16.59 7.89
CA ARG A 62 20.28 -17.98 8.06
C ARG A 62 20.18 -18.78 6.77
N LEU A 63 19.14 -18.51 5.98
CA LEU A 63 18.93 -19.19 4.72
C LEU A 63 20.01 -18.79 3.70
N ILE A 64 20.26 -17.48 3.56
CA ILE A 64 21.31 -16.96 2.68
C ILE A 64 22.68 -17.53 3.09
N GLY A 65 23.00 -17.48 4.40
CA GLY A 65 24.24 -18.02 4.90
C GLY A 65 24.45 -19.50 4.56
N LEU A 66 23.41 -20.32 4.67
CA LEU A 66 23.47 -21.75 4.30
C LEU A 66 23.67 -21.94 2.79
N ILE A 67 22.93 -21.20 1.97
CA ILE A 67 22.97 -21.32 0.51
C ILE A 67 24.36 -20.91 -0.01
N LEU A 68 24.85 -19.75 0.44
CA LEU A 68 26.18 -19.26 0.05
C LEU A 68 27.29 -20.23 0.49
N LEU A 69 27.21 -20.75 1.70
CA LEU A 69 28.17 -21.75 2.19
C LEU A 69 28.16 -23.00 1.31
N GLY A 70 26.97 -23.54 1.04
CA GLY A 70 26.80 -24.74 0.19
C GLY A 70 27.28 -24.52 -1.23
N ASN A 71 26.91 -23.40 -1.85
CA ASN A 71 27.33 -23.06 -3.20
C ASN A 71 28.85 -22.91 -3.32
N ASN A 72 29.47 -22.14 -2.42
CA ASN A 72 30.90 -21.95 -2.42
C ASN A 72 31.65 -23.26 -2.15
N PHE A 73 31.19 -24.09 -1.22
CA PHE A 73 31.81 -25.38 -0.94
C PHE A 73 31.79 -26.32 -2.15
N VAL A 74 30.62 -26.39 -2.82
CA VAL A 74 30.46 -27.20 -4.03
C VAL A 74 31.35 -26.68 -5.16
N ASN A 75 31.46 -25.39 -5.37
CA ASN A 75 32.29 -24.78 -6.41
C ASN A 75 33.77 -25.00 -6.15
N VAL A 76 34.25 -24.95 -4.91
CA VAL A 76 35.63 -25.26 -4.52
C VAL A 76 35.92 -26.73 -4.80
N LEU A 77 35.02 -27.66 -4.44
CA LEU A 77 35.18 -29.07 -4.73
C LEU A 77 35.21 -29.35 -6.23
N ALA A 78 34.35 -28.70 -7.02
CA ALA A 78 34.33 -28.80 -8.46
C ALA A 78 35.68 -28.34 -9.08
N SER A 79 36.23 -27.24 -8.59
CA SER A 79 37.54 -26.74 -9.02
C SER A 79 38.66 -27.69 -8.68
N MET A 80 38.67 -28.26 -7.48
CA MET A 80 39.66 -29.30 -7.09
C MET A 80 39.58 -30.53 -7.99
N LEU A 81 38.35 -31.02 -8.25
CA LEU A 81 38.15 -32.18 -9.12
C LEU A 81 38.62 -31.90 -10.56
N THR A 82 38.29 -30.72 -11.08
CA THR A 82 38.69 -30.30 -12.43
C THR A 82 40.22 -30.23 -12.56
N THR A 83 40.91 -29.71 -11.55
CA THR A 83 42.37 -29.69 -11.49
C THR A 83 42.94 -31.10 -11.53
N LEU A 84 42.38 -32.06 -10.78
CA LEU A 84 42.80 -33.47 -10.80
C LEU A 84 42.56 -34.12 -12.15
N ILE A 85 41.44 -33.85 -12.81
CA ILE A 85 41.12 -34.36 -14.14
C ILE A 85 42.09 -33.78 -15.15
N ALA A 86 42.36 -32.46 -15.10
CA ALA A 86 43.27 -31.79 -16.04
C ALA A 86 44.70 -32.31 -15.93
N LEU A 87 45.24 -32.50 -14.72
CA LEU A 87 46.55 -33.09 -14.47
C LEU A 87 46.71 -34.50 -15.08
N ARG A 88 45.66 -35.31 -14.99
CA ARG A 88 45.69 -36.68 -15.55
C ARG A 88 45.61 -36.72 -17.05
N ILE A 89 44.91 -35.76 -17.70
CA ILE A 89 44.68 -35.79 -19.16
C ILE A 89 45.78 -35.04 -19.92
N ALA A 90 46.14 -33.85 -19.45
CA ALA A 90 46.95 -32.89 -20.17
C ALA A 90 48.18 -32.38 -19.38
N GLY A 91 48.41 -32.89 -18.17
CA GLY A 91 49.52 -32.46 -17.32
C GLY A 91 49.36 -31.01 -16.83
N GLU A 92 50.47 -30.39 -16.43
CA GLU A 92 50.44 -29.03 -15.86
C GLU A 92 49.96 -27.96 -16.84
N ALA A 93 50.25 -28.10 -18.14
CA ALA A 93 49.82 -27.14 -19.15
C ALA A 93 48.29 -27.12 -19.34
N GLY A 94 47.61 -28.22 -19.04
CA GLY A 94 46.17 -28.34 -19.16
C GLY A 94 45.37 -27.66 -18.02
N MET A 95 45.99 -27.37 -16.88
CA MET A 95 45.30 -26.84 -15.70
C MET A 95 44.70 -25.45 -15.95
N ALA A 96 45.43 -24.56 -16.60
CA ALA A 96 44.92 -23.21 -16.88
C ALA A 96 43.76 -23.24 -17.87
N ILE A 97 43.81 -24.07 -18.88
CA ILE A 97 42.74 -24.24 -19.87
C ILE A 97 41.50 -24.85 -19.19
N ALA A 98 41.69 -25.89 -18.38
CA ALA A 98 40.60 -26.54 -17.64
C ALA A 98 39.93 -25.59 -16.62
N ALA A 99 40.70 -24.74 -15.93
CA ALA A 99 40.15 -23.74 -15.03
C ALA A 99 39.29 -22.69 -15.79
N GLY A 100 39.75 -22.19 -16.93
CA GLY A 100 38.97 -21.29 -17.76
C GLY A 100 37.69 -21.94 -18.31
N LEU A 101 37.78 -23.20 -18.77
CA LEU A 101 36.62 -23.95 -19.24
C LEU A 101 35.61 -24.21 -18.11
N LEU A 102 36.09 -24.62 -16.94
CA LEU A 102 35.23 -24.82 -15.75
C LEU A 102 34.51 -23.53 -15.36
N THR A 103 35.22 -22.40 -15.36
CA THR A 103 34.62 -21.09 -15.04
C THR A 103 33.47 -20.78 -15.99
N LEU A 104 33.67 -21.00 -17.30
CA LEU A 104 32.63 -20.79 -18.31
C LEU A 104 31.42 -21.73 -18.06
N VAL A 105 31.71 -23.02 -17.77
CA VAL A 105 30.67 -24.03 -17.53
C VAL A 105 29.87 -23.67 -16.25
N ILE A 106 30.55 -23.32 -15.16
CA ILE A 106 29.87 -22.89 -13.93
C ILE A 106 29.01 -21.64 -14.18
N LEU A 107 29.59 -20.64 -14.86
CA LEU A 107 28.88 -19.39 -15.13
C LEU A 107 27.59 -19.63 -15.92
N VAL A 108 27.67 -20.39 -17.00
CA VAL A 108 26.51 -20.59 -17.89
C VAL A 108 25.51 -21.58 -17.30
N PHE A 109 25.98 -22.76 -16.85
CA PHE A 109 25.07 -23.86 -16.47
C PHE A 109 24.72 -23.89 -14.99
N SER A 110 25.58 -23.38 -14.10
CA SER A 110 25.35 -23.42 -12.66
C SER A 110 24.92 -22.09 -12.07
N GLU A 111 25.16 -20.96 -12.75
CA GLU A 111 24.79 -19.63 -12.24
C GLU A 111 23.74 -18.94 -13.11
N VAL A 112 24.08 -18.54 -14.37
CA VAL A 112 23.21 -17.68 -15.18
C VAL A 112 21.89 -18.40 -15.53
N THR A 113 21.97 -19.60 -16.09
CA THR A 113 20.76 -20.33 -16.52
C THR A 113 19.80 -20.65 -15.36
N PRO A 114 20.26 -21.25 -14.23
CA PRO A 114 19.38 -21.55 -13.11
C PRO A 114 18.80 -20.28 -12.44
N LYS A 115 19.57 -19.20 -12.31
CA LYS A 115 19.09 -17.92 -11.76
C LYS A 115 18.03 -17.29 -12.66
N THR A 116 18.25 -17.28 -13.97
CA THR A 116 17.26 -16.75 -14.93
C THR A 116 15.97 -17.57 -14.89
N LEU A 117 16.07 -18.89 -14.88
CA LEU A 117 14.90 -19.76 -14.76
C LEU A 117 14.15 -19.54 -13.45
N ALA A 118 14.88 -19.36 -12.36
CA ALA A 118 14.32 -19.10 -11.04
C ALA A 118 13.65 -17.72 -10.94
N ALA A 119 14.19 -16.71 -11.58
CA ALA A 119 13.58 -15.38 -11.65
C ALA A 119 12.25 -15.40 -12.44
N LEU A 120 12.18 -16.17 -13.52
CA LEU A 120 10.96 -16.31 -14.33
C LEU A 120 9.88 -17.17 -13.64
N HIS A 121 10.29 -18.22 -12.94
CA HIS A 121 9.38 -19.18 -12.30
C HIS A 121 9.75 -19.48 -10.84
N PRO A 122 9.74 -18.49 -9.94
CA PRO A 122 10.26 -18.63 -8.57
C PRO A 122 9.56 -19.71 -7.76
N GLU A 123 8.25 -19.85 -7.89
CA GLU A 123 7.46 -20.85 -7.13
C GLU A 123 7.84 -22.28 -7.47
N ARG A 124 8.15 -22.56 -8.76
CA ARG A 124 8.51 -23.91 -9.23
C ARG A 124 9.85 -24.40 -8.67
N ILE A 125 10.74 -23.47 -8.36
CA ILE A 125 12.08 -23.79 -7.85
C ILE A 125 12.12 -23.66 -6.31
N ALA A 126 11.54 -22.59 -5.75
CA ALA A 126 11.59 -22.32 -4.32
C ALA A 126 10.79 -23.34 -3.48
N PHE A 127 9.63 -23.79 -3.95
CA PHE A 127 8.79 -24.71 -3.15
C PHE A 127 9.43 -26.09 -2.97
N PRO A 128 9.94 -26.75 -4.01
CA PRO A 128 10.70 -28.00 -3.84
C PRO A 128 11.98 -27.79 -3.04
N ALA A 129 12.73 -26.71 -3.29
CA ALA A 129 13.96 -26.40 -2.56
C ALA A 129 13.72 -26.24 -1.04
N ALA A 130 12.59 -25.67 -0.65
CA ALA A 130 12.24 -25.49 0.76
C ALA A 130 12.15 -26.81 1.54
N PHE A 131 11.80 -27.91 0.90
CA PHE A 131 11.78 -29.24 1.55
C PHE A 131 13.22 -29.69 1.88
N ILE A 132 14.20 -29.35 1.05
CA ILE A 132 15.60 -29.73 1.20
C ILE A 132 16.29 -28.83 2.22
N TYR A 133 15.99 -27.51 2.22
CA TYR A 133 16.66 -26.55 3.09
C TYR A 133 16.26 -26.68 4.56
N ILE A 134 15.04 -27.10 4.90
CA ILE A 134 14.65 -27.27 6.30
C ILE A 134 15.52 -28.29 7.06
N PRO A 135 15.70 -29.52 6.56
CA PRO A 135 16.60 -30.45 7.22
C PRO A 135 18.09 -30.03 7.13
N LEU A 136 18.46 -29.41 6.02
CA LEU A 136 19.83 -28.95 5.80
C LEU A 136 20.21 -27.83 6.80
N LEU A 137 19.30 -26.88 7.05
CA LEU A 137 19.47 -25.84 8.10
C LEU A 137 19.63 -26.43 9.49
N LYS A 138 18.89 -27.50 9.82
CA LYS A 138 19.04 -28.15 11.13
C LYS A 138 20.40 -28.82 11.26
N LEU A 139 20.90 -29.46 10.21
CA LEU A 139 22.18 -30.15 10.19
C LEU A 139 23.35 -29.15 10.29
N PHE A 140 23.33 -28.11 9.49
CA PHE A 140 24.42 -27.12 9.40
C PHE A 140 24.20 -25.90 10.30
N TYR A 141 23.22 -25.94 11.23
CA TYR A 141 22.89 -24.83 12.13
C TYR A 141 24.10 -24.26 12.88
N PRO A 142 24.99 -25.09 13.51
CA PRO A 142 26.15 -24.55 14.25
C PRO A 142 27.10 -23.76 13.33
N LEU A 143 27.30 -24.22 12.10
CA LEU A 143 28.19 -23.56 11.15
C LEU A 143 27.59 -22.24 10.63
N VAL A 144 26.31 -22.26 10.28
CA VAL A 144 25.57 -21.06 9.85
C VAL A 144 25.53 -20.03 11.00
N TRP A 145 25.35 -20.47 12.24
CA TRP A 145 25.37 -19.59 13.40
C TRP A 145 26.70 -18.85 13.55
N VAL A 146 27.84 -19.57 13.42
CA VAL A 146 29.18 -18.97 13.49
C VAL A 146 29.37 -17.92 12.39
N VAL A 147 28.99 -18.24 11.14
CA VAL A 147 29.11 -17.30 10.03
C VAL A 147 28.27 -16.06 10.28
N ASN A 148 27.04 -16.22 10.73
CA ASN A 148 26.15 -15.08 11.01
C ASN A 148 26.64 -14.23 12.20
N VAL A 149 27.21 -14.84 13.25
CA VAL A 149 27.80 -14.10 14.36
C VAL A 149 28.94 -13.21 13.88
N ILE A 150 29.82 -13.76 13.05
CA ILE A 150 30.94 -13.01 12.47
C ILE A 150 30.44 -11.88 11.56
N ALA A 151 29.50 -12.19 10.65
CA ALA A 151 28.93 -11.21 9.75
C ALA A 151 28.21 -10.06 10.52
N ASN A 152 27.41 -10.39 11.53
CA ASN A 152 26.71 -9.41 12.35
C ASN A 152 27.69 -8.58 13.21
N ALA A 153 28.78 -9.19 13.71
CA ALA A 153 29.81 -8.45 14.42
C ALA A 153 30.50 -7.42 13.51
N ILE A 154 30.79 -7.80 12.26
CA ILE A 154 31.37 -6.91 11.25
C ILE A 154 30.39 -5.76 10.94
N LEU A 155 29.11 -6.06 10.68
CA LEU A 155 28.08 -5.06 10.38
C LEU A 155 27.90 -4.05 11.53
N ARG A 156 27.85 -4.53 12.77
CA ARG A 156 27.71 -3.65 13.95
C ARG A 156 28.95 -2.77 14.16
N HIS A 157 30.17 -3.34 13.98
CA HIS A 157 31.41 -2.60 14.25
C HIS A 157 31.80 -1.62 13.16
N LEU A 158 31.52 -1.96 11.86
CA LEU A 158 31.89 -1.14 10.71
C LEU A 158 30.80 -0.17 10.25
N LEU A 159 29.52 -0.56 10.33
CA LEU A 159 28.40 0.19 9.75
C LEU A 159 27.42 0.72 10.79
N GLY A 160 27.53 0.33 12.07
CA GLY A 160 26.60 0.76 13.14
C GLY A 160 25.15 0.32 12.92
N VAL A 161 24.89 -0.60 12.00
CA VAL A 161 23.54 -1.05 11.62
C VAL A 161 23.17 -2.30 12.40
N SER A 162 22.00 -2.27 13.06
CA SER A 162 21.43 -3.45 13.72
C SER A 162 20.51 -4.20 12.76
N PRO A 163 20.74 -5.49 12.47
CA PRO A 163 19.93 -6.27 11.54
C PRO A 163 18.45 -6.41 11.91
N GLU A 164 18.08 -6.03 13.13
CA GLU A 164 16.72 -6.10 13.66
C GLU A 164 15.82 -4.93 13.20
N GLU A 165 16.40 -3.83 12.75
CA GLU A 165 15.66 -2.64 12.30
C GLU A 165 15.05 -2.76 10.89
N GLY A 166 15.50 -3.74 10.09
CA GLY A 166 15.02 -3.97 8.72
C GLY A 166 13.83 -4.93 8.58
N ALA A 167 13.30 -5.48 9.67
CA ALA A 167 12.33 -6.58 9.64
C ALA A 167 10.87 -6.17 9.89
N SER A 168 10.53 -4.88 9.79
CA SER A 168 9.11 -4.49 9.82
C SER A 168 8.46 -4.83 8.48
N ASP A 169 7.77 -5.97 8.42
CA ASP A 169 6.92 -6.38 7.28
C ASP A 169 5.67 -5.47 7.08
N ALA A 170 5.58 -4.36 7.81
CA ALA A 170 4.52 -3.38 7.67
C ALA A 170 4.88 -2.41 6.55
N LEU A 171 4.09 -2.41 5.48
CA LEU A 171 4.17 -1.38 4.44
C LEU A 171 3.96 -0.01 5.08
N SER A 172 4.79 0.93 4.73
CA SER A 172 4.50 2.34 4.97
C SER A 172 3.30 2.77 4.13
N THR A 173 2.62 3.83 4.53
CA THR A 173 1.49 4.39 3.78
C THR A 173 1.91 4.74 2.34
N GLU A 174 3.13 5.24 2.14
CA GLU A 174 3.68 5.58 0.83
C GLU A 174 3.96 4.33 -0.05
N GLU A 175 4.44 3.25 0.56
CA GLU A 175 4.62 1.97 -0.15
C GLU A 175 3.27 1.38 -0.55
N LEU A 176 2.25 1.47 0.33
CA LEU A 176 0.89 1.04 0.01
C LEU A 176 0.31 1.85 -1.16
N ARG A 177 0.52 3.18 -1.17
CA ARG A 177 0.12 4.06 -2.27
C ARG A 177 0.75 3.62 -3.59
N THR A 178 2.05 3.33 -3.58
CA THR A 178 2.78 2.84 -4.76
C THR A 178 2.20 1.51 -5.27
N VAL A 179 1.92 0.57 -4.37
CA VAL A 179 1.29 -0.71 -4.72
C VAL A 179 -0.10 -0.51 -5.35
N VAL A 180 -0.92 0.41 -4.83
CA VAL A 180 -2.23 0.75 -5.40
C VAL A 180 -2.08 1.37 -6.80
N MET A 181 -1.08 2.24 -7.00
CA MET A 181 -0.78 2.83 -8.30
C MET A 181 -0.34 1.79 -9.34
N GLU A 182 0.57 0.87 -8.96
CA GLU A 182 1.04 -0.21 -9.83
C GLU A 182 -0.06 -1.25 -10.16
N ALA A 183 -1.00 -1.45 -9.23
CA ALA A 183 -2.14 -2.34 -9.44
C ALA A 183 -3.18 -1.81 -10.45
N GLY A 184 -2.99 -0.61 -10.99
CA GLY A 184 -3.92 0.04 -11.92
C GLY A 184 -4.25 -0.75 -13.19
N ALA A 185 -3.38 -1.70 -13.58
CA ALA A 185 -3.66 -2.65 -14.68
C ALA A 185 -4.70 -3.73 -14.31
N MET A 186 -4.94 -3.96 -13.02
CA MET A 186 -5.84 -5.00 -12.49
C MET A 186 -7.12 -4.44 -11.86
N ILE A 187 -7.14 -3.15 -11.54
CA ILE A 187 -8.24 -2.47 -10.85
C ILE A 187 -8.82 -1.40 -11.79
N PRO A 188 -10.16 -1.28 -11.93
CA PRO A 188 -10.77 -0.18 -12.67
C PRO A 188 -10.26 1.17 -12.16
N LYS A 189 -9.95 2.11 -13.05
CA LYS A 189 -9.36 3.43 -12.70
C LYS A 189 -10.15 4.13 -11.58
N ARG A 190 -11.47 4.14 -11.66
CA ARG A 190 -12.34 4.74 -10.65
C ARG A 190 -12.15 4.13 -9.25
N HIS A 191 -11.95 2.81 -9.13
CA HIS A 191 -11.69 2.17 -7.85
C HIS A 191 -10.29 2.51 -7.32
N GLN A 192 -9.32 2.65 -8.21
CA GLN A 192 -7.96 3.07 -7.86
C GLN A 192 -7.96 4.50 -7.29
N GLU A 193 -8.65 5.43 -7.95
CA GLU A 193 -8.83 6.81 -7.50
C GLU A 193 -9.48 6.86 -6.12
N MET A 194 -10.59 6.14 -5.91
CA MET A 194 -11.24 6.05 -4.59
C MET A 194 -10.30 5.54 -3.49
N LEU A 195 -9.45 4.55 -3.79
CA LEU A 195 -8.49 4.04 -2.81
C LEU A 195 -7.41 5.08 -2.47
N LEU A 196 -6.95 5.83 -3.44
CA LEU A 196 -5.97 6.91 -3.26
C LEU A 196 -6.59 8.05 -2.44
N ASN A 197 -7.80 8.51 -2.80
CA ASN A 197 -8.53 9.54 -2.07
C ASN A 197 -8.79 9.13 -0.61
N LEU A 198 -9.14 7.86 -0.38
CA LEU A 198 -9.31 7.34 0.99
C LEU A 198 -8.03 7.45 1.81
N MET A 199 -6.85 7.25 1.20
CA MET A 199 -5.57 7.40 1.88
C MET A 199 -5.23 8.87 2.14
N ASP A 200 -5.72 9.80 1.32
CA ASP A 200 -5.48 11.23 1.47
C ASP A 200 -6.39 11.90 2.53
N LEU A 201 -7.47 11.23 2.99
CA LEU A 201 -8.36 11.74 4.04
C LEU A 201 -7.66 12.07 5.39
N GLU A 202 -6.49 11.54 5.64
CA GLU A 202 -5.69 11.90 6.81
C GLU A 202 -5.00 13.26 6.66
N LYS A 203 -4.71 13.67 5.41
CA LYS A 203 -3.95 14.88 5.08
C LYS A 203 -4.88 16.08 4.83
N VAL A 204 -6.04 15.82 4.22
CA VAL A 204 -7.05 16.84 3.90
C VAL A 204 -7.82 17.21 5.17
N THR A 205 -8.06 18.50 5.38
CA THR A 205 -8.77 19.06 6.53
C THR A 205 -10.20 19.44 6.17
N VAL A 206 -10.97 19.76 7.19
CA VAL A 206 -12.37 20.21 6.99
C VAL A 206 -12.42 21.57 6.30
N GLU A 207 -11.40 22.42 6.50
CA GLU A 207 -11.25 23.72 5.83
C GLU A 207 -11.19 23.59 4.30
N ASP A 208 -10.55 22.54 3.81
CA ASP A 208 -10.32 22.33 2.38
C ASP A 208 -11.61 22.01 1.60
N ILE A 209 -12.66 21.48 2.28
CA ILE A 209 -13.89 20.99 1.62
C ILE A 209 -15.17 21.65 2.15
N MET A 210 -15.08 22.52 3.15
CA MET A 210 -16.28 23.15 3.73
C MET A 210 -16.94 24.07 2.72
N VAL A 211 -18.27 24.18 2.84
CA VAL A 211 -19.01 25.28 2.22
C VAL A 211 -18.63 26.57 2.95
N PRO A 212 -18.03 27.56 2.28
CA PRO A 212 -17.60 28.80 2.91
C PRO A 212 -18.78 29.58 3.52
N ARG A 213 -18.48 30.39 4.54
CA ARG A 213 -19.49 31.16 5.31
C ARG A 213 -20.43 31.96 4.44
N ASN A 214 -19.93 32.60 3.39
CA ASN A 214 -20.71 33.46 2.47
C ASN A 214 -21.66 32.67 1.57
N GLU A 215 -21.49 31.36 1.45
CA GLU A 215 -22.31 30.48 0.63
C GLU A 215 -23.30 29.65 1.46
N ILE A 216 -23.29 29.80 2.78
CA ILE A 216 -24.19 29.06 3.66
C ILE A 216 -25.62 29.60 3.46
N ALA A 217 -26.47 28.77 2.88
CA ALA A 217 -27.91 29.04 2.86
C ALA A 217 -28.51 28.72 4.26
N GLY A 218 -29.06 29.69 4.91
CA GLY A 218 -29.65 29.58 6.27
C GLY A 218 -30.89 30.44 6.42
N ILE A 219 -31.48 30.40 7.60
CA ILE A 219 -32.67 31.15 7.98
C ILE A 219 -32.35 32.05 9.16
N ASP A 220 -32.58 33.35 8.99
CA ASP A 220 -32.59 34.29 10.14
C ASP A 220 -33.96 34.22 10.81
N ILE A 221 -33.96 33.95 12.11
CA ILE A 221 -35.21 33.86 12.90
C ILE A 221 -35.87 35.24 13.12
N GLU A 222 -35.13 36.32 12.94
CA GLU A 222 -35.63 37.70 13.07
C GLU A 222 -36.30 38.21 11.75
N ASP A 223 -36.16 37.47 10.65
CA ASP A 223 -36.80 37.80 9.39
C ASP A 223 -38.34 37.73 9.50
N ASP A 224 -39.01 38.43 8.59
CA ASP A 224 -40.46 38.33 8.50
C ASP A 224 -40.91 36.92 8.11
N TRP A 225 -42.05 36.50 8.61
CA TRP A 225 -42.57 35.15 8.38
C TRP A 225 -42.74 34.80 6.91
N GLY A 226 -43.05 35.78 6.04
CA GLY A 226 -43.17 35.56 4.60
C GLY A 226 -41.86 35.19 3.94
N THR A 227 -40.76 35.78 4.39
CA THR A 227 -39.38 35.45 3.94
C THR A 227 -38.95 34.09 4.46
N ILE A 228 -39.13 33.79 5.72
CA ILE A 228 -38.82 32.48 6.32
C ILE A 228 -39.57 31.35 5.58
N SER A 229 -40.91 31.55 5.41
CA SER A 229 -41.74 30.54 4.75
C SER A 229 -41.32 30.30 3.31
N ARG A 230 -40.93 31.36 2.58
CA ARG A 230 -40.42 31.24 1.19
C ARG A 230 -39.09 30.49 1.18
N THR A 231 -38.14 30.86 2.06
CA THR A 231 -36.84 30.17 2.14
C THR A 231 -37.00 28.68 2.46
N LEU A 232 -37.93 28.33 3.38
CA LEU A 232 -38.24 26.93 3.69
C LEU A 232 -38.83 26.16 2.48
N THR A 233 -39.67 26.84 1.68
CA THR A 233 -40.35 26.21 0.52
C THR A 233 -39.44 26.04 -0.66
N ASP A 234 -38.61 27.03 -0.94
CA ASP A 234 -37.78 27.09 -2.14
C ASP A 234 -36.41 26.39 -1.96
N SER A 235 -36.03 26.12 -0.71
CA SER A 235 -34.76 25.50 -0.41
C SER A 235 -34.67 24.08 -0.95
N GLN A 236 -33.59 23.79 -1.65
CA GLN A 236 -33.22 22.44 -2.07
C GLN A 236 -32.47 21.65 -0.99
N HIS A 237 -32.09 22.31 0.12
CA HIS A 237 -31.34 21.71 1.19
C HIS A 237 -32.23 21.01 2.21
N THR A 238 -31.84 19.79 2.59
CA THR A 238 -32.55 19.00 3.62
C THR A 238 -32.29 19.53 5.03
N ARG A 239 -31.22 20.27 5.24
CA ARG A 239 -30.81 20.86 6.52
C ARG A 239 -30.42 22.30 6.31
N LEU A 240 -31.03 23.18 7.09
CA LEU A 240 -30.80 24.61 7.03
C LEU A 240 -30.33 25.10 8.41
N PRO A 241 -29.24 25.85 8.49
CA PRO A 241 -28.88 26.62 9.65
C PRO A 241 -30.00 27.57 10.07
N LEU A 242 -30.28 27.66 11.37
CA LEU A 242 -31.12 28.68 11.97
C LEU A 242 -30.22 29.57 12.83
N TYR A 243 -30.22 30.87 12.58
CA TYR A 243 -29.38 31.84 13.28
C TYR A 243 -30.16 33.09 13.60
N ARG A 244 -29.56 34.02 14.35
CA ARG A 244 -30.15 35.30 14.72
C ARG A 244 -29.26 36.45 14.30
N GLU A 245 -29.75 37.32 13.40
CA GLU A 245 -29.06 38.49 12.82
C GLU A 245 -27.78 38.14 12.04
N SER A 246 -26.92 37.30 12.59
CA SER A 246 -25.67 36.85 11.97
C SER A 246 -25.48 35.34 12.12
N ILE A 247 -24.85 34.73 11.14
CA ILE A 247 -24.49 33.30 11.17
C ILE A 247 -23.61 32.95 12.40
N ASP A 248 -22.90 33.90 12.96
CA ASP A 248 -22.12 33.69 14.19
C ASP A 248 -23.01 33.41 15.42
N ASN A 249 -24.25 33.86 15.37
CA ASN A 249 -25.23 33.60 16.40
C ASN A 249 -26.13 32.42 16.02
N VAL A 250 -25.52 31.32 15.66
CA VAL A 250 -26.27 30.13 15.26
C VAL A 250 -27.06 29.54 16.43
N ILE A 251 -28.34 29.32 16.22
CA ILE A 251 -29.25 28.65 17.16
C ILE A 251 -29.14 27.12 16.97
N GLY A 252 -29.01 26.67 15.74
CA GLY A 252 -28.86 25.27 15.43
C GLY A 252 -29.16 24.93 13.98
N ILE A 253 -29.51 23.65 13.73
CA ILE A 253 -29.83 23.15 12.39
C ILE A 253 -31.26 22.65 12.35
N LEU A 254 -32.07 23.22 11.45
CA LEU A 254 -33.39 22.73 11.12
C LEU A 254 -33.27 21.55 10.15
N HIS A 255 -33.99 20.47 10.39
CA HIS A 255 -34.14 19.40 9.44
C HIS A 255 -35.55 19.49 8.82
N MET A 256 -35.63 19.63 7.47
CA MET A 256 -36.90 19.80 6.76
C MET A 256 -37.93 18.72 7.13
N ARG A 257 -37.50 17.51 7.38
CA ARG A 257 -38.37 16.41 7.84
C ARG A 257 -39.07 16.71 9.16
N ASP A 258 -38.44 17.50 10.06
CA ASP A 258 -38.98 17.84 11.38
C ASP A 258 -39.89 19.07 11.28
N VAL A 259 -39.72 19.91 10.26
CA VAL A 259 -40.54 21.09 9.94
C VAL A 259 -41.88 20.70 9.28
N LEU A 260 -41.89 19.68 8.41
CA LEU A 260 -43.10 19.26 7.69
C LEU A 260 -44.32 18.95 8.57
N PRO A 261 -44.18 18.27 9.73
CA PRO A 261 -45.32 18.03 10.63
C PRO A 261 -45.90 19.31 11.23
N LEU A 262 -45.09 20.36 11.48
CA LEU A 262 -45.52 21.64 11.96
C LEU A 262 -46.35 22.38 10.90
N LEU A 263 -45.90 22.33 9.66
CA LEU A 263 -46.63 22.89 8.52
C LEU A 263 -48.01 22.23 8.38
N TYR A 264 -48.10 20.91 8.52
CA TYR A 264 -49.35 20.17 8.38
C TYR A 264 -50.35 20.48 9.54
N ARG A 265 -49.84 20.81 10.74
CA ARG A 265 -50.65 21.11 11.91
C ARG A 265 -51.01 22.58 12.05
N ASP A 266 -50.57 23.43 11.13
CA ASP A 266 -50.69 24.88 11.22
C ASP A 266 -50.03 25.48 12.49
N GLU A 267 -48.96 24.79 12.96
CA GLU A 267 -48.14 25.15 14.11
C GLU A 267 -46.80 25.74 13.72
N LEU A 268 -46.62 26.06 12.44
CA LEU A 268 -45.37 26.56 11.87
C LEU A 268 -45.31 28.08 12.11
N ASP A 269 -44.62 28.44 13.16
CA ASP A 269 -44.29 29.82 13.54
C ASP A 269 -42.86 29.89 14.09
N HIS A 270 -42.38 31.05 14.50
CA HIS A 270 -41.07 31.24 15.10
C HIS A 270 -40.85 30.32 16.31
N GLY A 271 -41.84 30.20 17.19
CA GLY A 271 -41.76 29.31 18.37
C GLY A 271 -41.81 27.82 18.01
N GLY A 272 -42.46 27.45 16.92
CA GLY A 272 -42.49 26.11 16.38
C GLY A 272 -41.10 25.70 15.81
N LEU A 273 -40.44 26.61 15.09
CA LEU A 273 -39.09 26.38 14.58
C LEU A 273 -38.06 26.16 15.69
N GLU A 274 -38.11 26.99 16.76
CA GLU A 274 -37.20 26.84 17.91
C GLU A 274 -37.37 25.51 18.64
N LYS A 275 -38.55 24.91 18.62
CA LYS A 275 -38.80 23.61 19.27
C LYS A 275 -38.22 22.42 18.51
N VAL A 276 -38.07 22.53 17.18
CA VAL A 276 -37.59 21.43 16.33
C VAL A 276 -36.14 21.61 15.89
N VAL A 277 -35.52 22.75 16.22
CA VAL A 277 -34.12 22.99 15.92
C VAL A 277 -33.24 22.02 16.73
N ARG A 278 -32.22 21.51 16.08
CA ARG A 278 -31.23 20.62 16.69
C ARG A 278 -29.99 21.42 17.05
N GLU A 279 -29.42 21.12 18.22
CA GLU A 279 -28.17 21.76 18.67
C GLU A 279 -27.07 21.75 17.58
N PRO A 280 -26.33 22.84 17.41
CA PRO A 280 -25.23 22.91 16.47
C PRO A 280 -24.09 22.02 16.92
N LEU A 281 -23.32 21.47 15.94
CA LEU A 281 -22.08 20.79 16.18
C LEU A 281 -20.97 21.67 15.62
N PHE A 282 -20.01 22.07 16.48
CA PHE A 282 -18.86 22.86 16.07
C PHE A 282 -17.64 21.99 15.85
N ILE A 283 -16.88 22.27 14.81
CA ILE A 283 -15.75 21.47 14.30
C ILE A 283 -14.60 22.43 14.03
N PRO A 284 -13.43 22.23 14.67
CA PRO A 284 -12.26 23.03 14.33
C PRO A 284 -11.82 22.81 12.86
N GLU A 285 -11.48 23.87 12.15
CA GLU A 285 -11.12 23.86 10.72
C GLU A 285 -9.96 22.93 10.39
N ILE A 286 -8.96 22.81 11.27
CA ILE A 286 -7.78 21.95 11.14
C ILE A 286 -8.07 20.44 11.31
N THR A 287 -9.34 20.05 11.54
CA THR A 287 -9.70 18.64 11.77
C THR A 287 -9.58 17.85 10.47
N SER A 288 -8.79 16.76 10.46
CA SER A 288 -8.69 15.89 9.28
C SER A 288 -10.01 15.20 8.95
N LEU A 289 -10.29 14.99 7.67
CA LEU A 289 -11.55 14.42 7.19
C LEU A 289 -11.82 13.03 7.76
N ASN A 290 -10.80 12.19 7.87
CA ASN A 290 -10.92 10.86 8.48
C ASN A 290 -11.43 10.96 9.93
N ARG A 291 -10.86 11.88 10.73
CA ARG A 291 -11.29 12.11 12.12
C ARG A 291 -12.71 12.65 12.18
N GLN A 292 -13.05 13.57 11.27
CA GLN A 292 -14.38 14.18 11.25
C GLN A 292 -15.46 13.19 10.83
N LEU A 293 -15.20 12.30 9.88
CA LEU A 293 -16.12 11.23 9.49
C LEU A 293 -16.47 10.32 10.68
N LEU A 294 -15.46 9.95 11.48
CA LEU A 294 -15.67 9.17 12.71
C LEU A 294 -16.44 9.95 13.78
N ASN A 295 -16.21 11.26 13.90
CA ASN A 295 -16.94 12.13 14.82
C ASN A 295 -18.42 12.21 14.44
N PHE A 296 -18.74 12.41 13.17
CA PHE A 296 -20.11 12.39 12.66
C PHE A 296 -20.82 11.07 12.96
N GLN A 297 -20.13 9.95 12.75
CA GLN A 297 -20.66 8.62 13.05
C GLN A 297 -20.96 8.44 14.54
N ARG A 298 -20.05 8.84 15.43
CA ARG A 298 -20.21 8.75 16.90
C ARG A 298 -21.31 9.66 17.41
N ALA A 299 -21.34 10.90 16.94
CA ALA A 299 -22.35 11.89 17.34
C ALA A 299 -23.72 11.64 16.70
N LYS A 300 -23.83 10.74 15.72
CA LYS A 300 -25.03 10.52 14.89
C LYS A 300 -25.53 11.82 14.24
N ARG A 301 -24.61 12.71 13.90
CA ARG A 301 -24.84 13.97 13.19
C ARG A 301 -24.34 13.83 11.74
N ARG A 302 -24.84 14.69 10.87
CA ARG A 302 -24.44 14.67 9.44
C ARG A 302 -24.01 16.04 8.92
N THR A 303 -24.05 17.05 9.78
CA THR A 303 -23.72 18.43 9.44
C THR A 303 -23.11 19.09 10.67
N GLY A 304 -22.10 19.94 10.47
CA GLY A 304 -21.49 20.72 11.53
C GLY A 304 -20.95 22.03 11.01
N PHE A 305 -20.84 23.02 11.89
CA PHE A 305 -20.25 24.32 11.61
C PHE A 305 -18.75 24.26 11.84
N VAL A 306 -18.00 24.75 10.88
CA VAL A 306 -16.54 24.84 10.96
C VAL A 306 -16.18 26.16 11.63
N VAL A 307 -15.31 26.08 12.65
CA VAL A 307 -14.89 27.24 13.43
C VAL A 307 -13.38 27.36 13.48
N ASP A 308 -12.91 28.61 13.55
CA ASP A 308 -11.51 28.94 13.80
C ASP A 308 -11.14 28.85 15.31
N GLU A 309 -9.91 29.28 15.67
CA GLU A 309 -9.39 29.25 17.04
C GLU A 309 -10.11 30.25 17.97
N TYR A 310 -10.82 31.24 17.42
CA TYR A 310 -11.56 32.23 18.16
C TYR A 310 -13.02 31.81 18.36
N GLY A 311 -13.48 30.80 17.64
CA GLY A 311 -14.86 30.31 17.68
C GLY A 311 -15.77 30.96 16.62
N ASP A 312 -15.21 31.73 15.69
CA ASP A 312 -15.96 32.35 14.60
C ASP A 312 -16.25 31.30 13.51
N ILE A 313 -17.48 31.32 12.96
CA ILE A 313 -17.90 30.37 11.93
C ILE A 313 -17.25 30.71 10.61
N GLN A 314 -16.44 29.79 10.09
CA GLN A 314 -15.76 29.87 8.80
C GLN A 314 -16.56 29.18 7.68
N GLY A 315 -17.32 28.15 8.01
CA GLY A 315 -18.06 27.39 7.03
C GLY A 315 -18.98 26.34 7.62
N LEU A 316 -19.49 25.47 6.75
CA LEU A 316 -20.34 24.36 7.11
C LEU A 316 -19.83 23.11 6.36
N VAL A 317 -19.79 21.98 7.03
CA VAL A 317 -19.39 20.70 6.41
C VAL A 317 -20.42 19.62 6.69
N THR A 318 -20.64 18.76 5.70
CA THR A 318 -21.55 17.62 5.82
C THR A 318 -20.82 16.30 5.60
N VAL A 319 -21.49 15.19 5.95
CA VAL A 319 -21.00 13.85 5.60
C VAL A 319 -20.97 13.64 4.10
N ALA A 320 -21.84 14.33 3.33
CA ALA A 320 -21.89 14.22 1.89
C ALA A 320 -20.61 14.77 1.26
N ASP A 321 -20.13 15.92 1.72
CA ASP A 321 -18.90 16.56 1.23
C ASP A 321 -17.68 15.67 1.46
N ILE A 322 -17.57 15.03 2.65
CA ILE A 322 -16.49 14.06 2.94
C ILE A 322 -16.59 12.81 2.03
N LEU A 323 -17.80 12.34 1.73
CA LEU A 323 -17.98 11.19 0.86
C LEU A 323 -17.69 11.54 -0.60
N GLU A 324 -17.97 12.78 -1.00
CA GLU A 324 -17.66 13.29 -2.32
C GLU A 324 -16.15 13.36 -2.56
N GLU A 325 -15.37 13.75 -1.57
CA GLU A 325 -13.91 13.69 -1.62
C GLU A 325 -13.38 12.26 -1.86
N ILE A 326 -14.06 11.23 -1.34
CA ILE A 326 -13.65 9.83 -1.55
C ILE A 326 -14.05 9.32 -2.93
N VAL A 327 -15.31 9.57 -3.35
CA VAL A 327 -15.93 8.90 -4.50
C VAL A 327 -15.78 9.73 -5.79
N GLY A 328 -15.49 11.03 -5.65
CA GLY A 328 -15.57 12.04 -6.69
C GLY A 328 -16.97 12.61 -6.79
N GLU A 329 -17.13 13.71 -7.52
CA GLU A 329 -18.38 14.44 -7.65
C GLU A 329 -19.55 13.55 -8.06
N PHE A 330 -20.63 13.65 -7.29
CA PHE A 330 -21.95 13.08 -7.63
C PHE A 330 -22.74 14.10 -8.44
N THR A 331 -22.27 14.42 -9.65
CA THR A 331 -23.07 15.28 -10.54
C THR A 331 -24.31 14.52 -10.97
N SER A 332 -25.41 14.77 -10.28
CA SER A 332 -26.75 14.37 -10.70
C SER A 332 -27.36 15.33 -11.75
N ASP A 333 -26.66 16.42 -12.07
CA ASP A 333 -27.10 17.40 -13.06
C ASP A 333 -26.26 17.30 -14.33
N PRO A 334 -26.82 16.83 -15.44
CA PRO A 334 -26.15 16.83 -16.76
C PRO A 334 -25.76 18.22 -17.28
N ALA A 335 -26.29 19.29 -16.67
CA ALA A 335 -26.00 20.67 -17.01
C ALA A 335 -24.83 21.28 -16.25
N ALA A 336 -24.36 20.63 -15.18
CA ALA A 336 -23.22 21.10 -14.34
C ALA A 336 -21.85 20.78 -14.94
N HIS A 337 -21.77 20.14 -16.08
CA HIS A 337 -20.53 20.00 -16.85
C HIS A 337 -20.32 21.19 -17.81
N PHE A 338 -20.51 22.38 -17.31
CA PHE A 338 -19.85 23.51 -17.96
C PHE A 338 -18.41 23.52 -17.39
N GLU A 339 -17.47 23.00 -18.17
CA GLU A 339 -16.08 23.33 -17.96
C GLU A 339 -16.01 24.86 -18.01
N ASP A 340 -15.76 25.51 -16.88
CA ASP A 340 -15.62 26.97 -16.77
C ASP A 340 -14.51 27.49 -17.70
N ILE A 341 -13.69 26.59 -18.21
CA ILE A 341 -12.59 26.84 -19.16
C ILE A 341 -12.74 25.86 -20.33
N VAL A 342 -13.17 26.36 -21.49
CA VAL A 342 -13.26 25.56 -22.74
C VAL A 342 -12.09 25.94 -23.64
N PRO A 343 -11.08 25.05 -23.85
CA PRO A 343 -10.04 25.30 -24.82
C PRO A 343 -10.60 25.26 -26.24
N GLN A 344 -10.25 26.22 -27.07
CA GLN A 344 -10.61 26.32 -28.47
C GLN A 344 -9.49 25.81 -29.37
N ASP A 345 -9.83 25.35 -30.59
CA ASP A 345 -8.84 24.82 -31.55
C ASP A 345 -7.83 25.87 -32.04
N ASP A 346 -8.08 27.15 -31.81
CA ASP A 346 -7.19 28.28 -32.13
C ASP A 346 -6.17 28.61 -31.03
N GLY A 347 -6.16 27.84 -29.93
CA GLY A 347 -5.26 28.04 -28.77
C GLY A 347 -5.74 29.09 -27.75
N THR A 348 -6.97 29.60 -27.91
CA THR A 348 -7.66 30.45 -26.92
C THR A 348 -8.50 29.61 -25.97
N CYS A 349 -8.79 30.16 -24.78
CA CYS A 349 -9.72 29.54 -23.80
C CYS A 349 -10.90 30.47 -23.58
N LEU A 350 -12.14 29.93 -23.68
CA LEU A 350 -13.34 30.61 -23.21
C LEU A 350 -13.50 30.35 -21.71
N LEU A 351 -13.59 31.45 -20.96
CA LEU A 351 -13.90 31.41 -19.51
C LEU A 351 -15.40 31.77 -19.37
N TYR A 352 -16.19 30.86 -18.89
CA TYR A 352 -17.56 31.14 -18.46
C TYR A 352 -17.49 31.59 -16.98
N THR A 353 -17.57 32.90 -16.74
CA THR A 353 -17.81 33.44 -15.40
C THR A 353 -19.32 33.52 -15.23
N SER A 354 -19.88 32.81 -14.26
CA SER A 354 -21.26 33.06 -13.84
C SER A 354 -21.27 34.44 -13.17
N ASP A 355 -21.78 35.43 -13.89
CA ASP A 355 -22.16 36.68 -13.22
C ASP A 355 -23.32 36.36 -12.26
N ALA A 356 -23.07 36.61 -10.97
CA ALA A 356 -24.02 36.45 -9.87
C ALA A 356 -25.15 37.46 -9.98
#